data_a6379463aa017ac18779bd97bfd63780
#
_entry.id   a6379463aa017ac18779bd97bfd63780
#
_cell.length_a   1.000
_cell.length_b   1.000
_cell.length_c   1.000
_cell.angle_alpha   90.00
_cell.angle_beta   90.00
_cell.angle_gamma   90.00
#
_symmetry.space_group_name_H-M   'P 1'
#
loop_
_entity.id
_entity.type
_entity.pdbx_description
1 polymer ?
#
loop_
_entity_poly.entity_id
_entity_poly.type
_entity_poly.pdbx_seq_one_letter_code
_entity_poly.pdbx_strand_id
1 'polypeptide(L)'
;KRPNILFLQLESFFDPTLVNYLNISEDPIPTFRKLMKEYSSGYYKVPSVGAGTANTEFESITGMSMHYFGPGEYPYKSILRETTCESAPYVLKNLGYTTHAVHNNEANFYGRRSIFPNLGFDTFTSEEYMARENEKNPNGWVKDEVLTDEILKCLDSTEGPDYVYTISVQGHGDYPTTQIIENPEITVEGIEDEALKNKYTYYVNQVYQMDQFVGKLVKAL
;
A
#
# COMPACT_ATOMS: atom_id res chain seq x y z
N LYS A 1 8.50 18.79 -20.68
CA LYS A 1 8.02 17.38 -20.50
C LYS A 1 7.35 17.29 -19.14
N ARG A 2 6.13 16.73 -19.07
CA ARG A 2 5.46 16.49 -17.77
C ARG A 2 6.09 15.28 -17.10
N PRO A 3 6.33 15.30 -15.77
CA PRO A 3 6.88 14.16 -15.05
C PRO A 3 5.83 13.05 -14.91
N ASN A 4 6.28 11.83 -14.76
CA ASN A 4 5.43 10.75 -14.24
C ASN A 4 5.06 11.04 -12.79
N ILE A 5 3.90 10.56 -12.36
CA ILE A 5 3.39 10.68 -11.00
C ILE A 5 3.18 9.28 -10.45
N LEU A 6 3.90 8.94 -9.41
CA LEU A 6 3.72 7.69 -8.69
C LEU A 6 3.16 7.96 -7.30
N PHE A 7 2.01 7.37 -6.99
CA PHE A 7 1.42 7.35 -5.66
C PHE A 7 1.51 5.94 -5.10
N LEU A 8 2.25 5.77 -4.02
CA LEU A 8 2.43 4.49 -3.35
C LEU A 8 1.73 4.51 -1.99
N GLN A 9 0.64 3.75 -1.86
CA GLN A 9 -0.07 3.52 -0.61
C GLN A 9 0.44 2.25 0.04
N LEU A 10 1.23 2.39 1.10
CA LEU A 10 1.72 1.27 1.90
C LEU A 10 0.65 0.88 2.94
N GLU A 11 0.02 -0.28 2.76
CA GLU A 11 -1.01 -0.76 3.66
C GLU A 11 -0.40 -1.23 4.99
N SER A 12 -1.04 -0.83 6.11
CA SER A 12 -0.61 -1.16 7.47
C SER A 12 0.82 -0.73 7.80
N PHE A 13 1.38 0.23 7.07
CA PHE A 13 2.71 0.76 7.33
C PHE A 13 2.64 1.81 8.44
N PHE A 14 3.20 1.48 9.58
CA PHE A 14 3.27 2.33 10.77
C PHE A 14 4.69 2.26 11.34
N ASP A 15 5.19 3.35 11.92
CA ASP A 15 6.50 3.35 12.59
C ASP A 15 6.43 2.65 13.95
N PRO A 16 6.93 1.41 14.08
CA PRO A 16 6.84 0.66 15.35
C PRO A 16 7.62 1.31 16.49
N THR A 17 8.59 2.17 16.19
CA THR A 17 9.39 2.86 17.21
C THR A 17 8.61 3.90 18.00
N LEU A 18 7.39 4.25 17.54
CA LEU A 18 6.47 5.13 18.27
C LEU A 18 5.74 4.41 19.42
N VAL A 19 5.86 3.10 19.51
CA VAL A 19 5.30 2.31 20.61
C VAL A 19 6.29 2.26 21.78
N ASN A 20 6.09 3.09 22.79
CA ASN A 20 7.07 3.42 23.84
C ASN A 20 7.57 2.23 24.69
N TYR A 21 6.80 1.15 24.78
CA TYR A 21 7.16 -0.03 25.59
C TYR A 21 7.89 -1.11 24.78
N LEU A 22 8.04 -0.94 23.46
CA LEU A 22 8.78 -1.87 22.63
C LEU A 22 10.28 -1.53 22.61
N ASN A 23 11.10 -2.55 22.83
CA ASN A 23 12.53 -2.50 22.53
C ASN A 23 12.76 -3.24 21.22
N ILE A 24 13.05 -2.49 20.17
CA ILE A 24 13.27 -3.00 18.80
C ILE A 24 14.78 -2.97 18.56
N SER A 25 15.34 -4.09 18.11
CA SER A 25 16.80 -4.26 17.99
C SER A 25 17.45 -3.32 16.96
N GLU A 26 16.73 -2.97 15.88
CA GLU A 26 17.21 -2.10 14.82
C GLU A 26 16.07 -1.22 14.28
N ASP A 27 16.40 -0.15 13.55
CA ASP A 27 15.42 0.72 12.91
C ASP A 27 14.66 -0.06 11.81
N PRO A 28 13.34 -0.26 11.93
CA PRO A 28 12.57 -1.03 10.97
C PRO A 28 12.25 -0.27 9.67
N ILE A 29 12.47 1.05 9.62
CA ILE A 29 12.13 1.89 8.46
C ILE A 29 13.26 2.87 8.08
N PRO A 30 14.51 2.41 7.93
CA PRO A 30 15.64 3.30 7.69
C PRO A 30 15.55 4.07 6.37
N THR A 31 15.04 3.45 5.32
CA THR A 31 14.83 4.10 4.00
C THR A 31 13.77 5.20 4.09
N PHE A 32 12.61 4.88 4.65
CA PHE A 32 11.51 5.83 4.79
C PHE A 32 11.93 7.02 5.66
N ARG A 33 12.65 6.75 6.75
CA ARG A 33 13.17 7.77 7.66
C ARG A 33 14.20 8.68 6.98
N LYS A 34 15.02 8.14 6.08
CA LYS A 34 15.93 8.92 5.22
C LYS A 34 15.14 9.82 4.28
N LEU A 35 14.15 9.26 3.57
CA LEU A 35 13.30 10.03 2.66
C LEU A 35 12.55 11.17 3.37
N MET A 36 12.05 10.93 4.59
CA MET A 36 11.42 11.97 5.42
C MET A 36 12.34 13.14 5.75
N LYS A 37 13.66 12.90 5.85
CA LYS A 37 14.65 13.96 6.13
C LYS A 37 15.08 14.72 4.87
N GLU A 38 15.09 14.05 3.73
CA GLU A 38 15.61 14.60 2.47
C GLU A 38 14.52 15.28 1.63
N TYR A 39 13.24 14.90 1.82
CA TYR A 39 12.11 15.40 1.04
C TYR A 39 10.99 15.94 1.93
N SER A 40 10.04 16.63 1.32
CA SER A 40 8.85 17.11 2.03
C SER A 40 8.09 15.94 2.66
N SER A 41 7.78 16.05 3.94
CA SER A 41 7.11 15.00 4.70
C SER A 41 6.10 15.60 5.68
N GLY A 42 5.17 14.75 6.15
CA GLY A 42 4.15 15.14 7.11
C GLY A 42 3.25 13.97 7.48
N TYR A 43 2.28 14.23 8.33
CA TYR A 43 1.26 13.24 8.69
C TYR A 43 0.06 13.32 7.75
N TYR A 44 -0.38 12.16 7.29
CA TYR A 44 -1.59 12.01 6.51
C TYR A 44 -2.70 11.41 7.39
N LYS A 45 -3.80 12.15 7.55
CA LYS A 45 -4.95 11.68 8.34
C LYS A 45 -5.78 10.73 7.48
N VAL A 46 -5.85 9.47 7.90
CA VAL A 46 -6.64 8.43 7.22
C VAL A 46 -8.02 8.29 7.84
N PRO A 47 -9.05 7.93 7.05
CA PRO A 47 -10.44 7.81 7.55
C PRO A 47 -10.70 6.55 8.36
N SER A 48 -9.82 5.55 8.28
CA SER A 48 -10.00 4.23 8.89
C SER A 48 -8.74 3.78 9.62
N VAL A 49 -8.91 3.03 10.72
CA VAL A 49 -7.84 2.42 11.51
C VAL A 49 -8.11 0.94 11.66
N GLY A 50 -7.10 0.09 11.41
CA GLY A 50 -7.16 -1.35 11.59
C GLY A 50 -7.87 -2.13 10.48
N ALA A 51 -8.66 -1.48 9.64
CA ALA A 51 -9.33 -2.04 8.46
C ALA A 51 -9.81 -0.89 7.55
N GLY A 52 -10.27 -1.22 6.33
CA GLY A 52 -10.93 -0.23 5.47
C GLY A 52 -9.99 0.53 4.55
N THR A 53 -8.93 -0.12 4.05
CA THR A 53 -7.98 0.42 3.05
C THR A 53 -8.69 1.12 1.89
N ALA A 54 -9.81 0.54 1.40
CA ALA A 54 -10.63 1.12 0.34
C ALA A 54 -11.16 2.54 0.65
N ASN A 55 -11.40 2.88 1.91
CA ASN A 55 -11.83 4.22 2.29
C ASN A 55 -10.66 5.22 2.23
N THR A 56 -9.46 4.79 2.57
CA THR A 56 -8.24 5.60 2.38
C THR A 56 -7.92 5.79 0.90
N GLU A 57 -8.07 4.74 0.09
CA GLU A 57 -7.96 4.83 -1.37
C GLU A 57 -8.96 5.85 -1.94
N PHE A 58 -10.22 5.77 -1.51
CA PHE A 58 -11.27 6.69 -1.94
C PHE A 58 -10.90 8.15 -1.67
N GLU A 59 -10.51 8.48 -0.43
CA GLU A 59 -10.08 9.85 -0.11
C GLU A 59 -8.84 10.29 -0.88
N SER A 60 -7.86 9.40 -1.05
CA SER A 60 -6.60 9.71 -1.75
C SER A 60 -6.81 9.93 -3.24
N ILE A 61 -7.72 9.17 -3.87
CA ILE A 61 -7.94 9.19 -5.31
C ILE A 61 -8.92 10.32 -5.69
N THR A 62 -9.92 10.58 -4.85
CA THR A 62 -11.00 11.53 -5.18
C THR A 62 -10.84 12.90 -4.51
N GLY A 63 -10.10 12.97 -3.40
CA GLY A 63 -10.07 14.16 -2.55
C GLY A 63 -11.36 14.38 -1.75
N MET A 64 -12.34 13.48 -1.82
CA MET A 64 -13.59 13.55 -1.07
C MET A 64 -13.43 12.92 0.30
N SER A 65 -14.00 13.52 1.34
CA SER A 65 -13.88 13.00 2.69
C SER A 65 -14.95 11.96 3.02
N MET A 66 -14.53 10.89 3.67
CA MET A 66 -15.42 9.89 4.29
C MET A 66 -16.31 10.47 5.39
N HIS A 67 -16.02 11.69 5.87
CA HIS A 67 -16.87 12.41 6.82
C HIS A 67 -18.33 12.60 6.33
N TYR A 68 -18.53 12.65 5.01
CA TYR A 68 -19.84 12.81 4.38
C TYR A 68 -20.61 11.50 4.17
N PHE A 69 -20.04 10.38 4.58
CA PHE A 69 -20.66 9.05 4.52
C PHE A 69 -21.06 8.55 5.90
N GLY A 70 -21.98 7.60 5.94
CA GLY A 70 -22.43 7.00 7.20
C GLY A 70 -21.35 6.14 7.88
N PRO A 71 -21.49 5.90 9.20
CA PRO A 71 -20.57 5.01 9.90
C PRO A 71 -20.51 3.61 9.27
N GLY A 72 -19.30 3.13 8.97
CA GLY A 72 -19.09 1.80 8.35
C GLY A 72 -19.43 1.72 6.87
N GLU A 73 -19.73 2.85 6.22
CA GLU A 73 -19.97 2.88 4.78
C GLU A 73 -18.68 2.78 3.98
N TYR A 74 -18.79 2.13 2.84
CA TYR A 74 -17.72 1.97 1.85
C TYR A 74 -18.23 2.44 0.49
N PRO A 75 -17.75 3.58 -0.05
CA PRO A 75 -18.10 4.01 -1.41
C PRO A 75 -17.84 2.93 -2.47
N TYR A 76 -16.82 2.10 -2.27
CA TYR A 76 -16.49 0.95 -3.13
C TYR A 76 -17.57 -0.15 -3.11
N LYS A 77 -18.36 -0.24 -2.06
CA LYS A 77 -19.43 -1.24 -1.93
C LYS A 77 -20.82 -0.69 -2.23
N SER A 78 -20.92 0.62 -2.40
CA SER A 78 -22.17 1.35 -2.64
C SER A 78 -22.11 2.14 -3.94
N ILE A 79 -21.98 3.44 -3.88
CA ILE A 79 -22.18 4.37 -5.00
C ILE A 79 -21.22 4.14 -6.18
N LEU A 80 -19.96 3.79 -5.92
CA LEU A 80 -18.98 3.60 -6.99
C LEU A 80 -19.16 2.31 -7.80
N ARG A 81 -20.03 1.42 -7.37
CA ARG A 81 -20.44 0.27 -8.21
C ARG A 81 -21.27 0.67 -9.40
N GLU A 82 -21.99 1.78 -9.30
CA GLU A 82 -23.02 2.18 -10.27
C GLU A 82 -22.67 3.48 -11.00
N THR A 83 -21.81 4.31 -10.39
CA THR A 83 -21.49 5.63 -10.92
C THR A 83 -19.99 5.91 -10.93
N THR A 84 -19.60 6.84 -11.79
CA THR A 84 -18.28 7.49 -11.75
C THR A 84 -18.31 8.69 -10.80
N CYS A 85 -17.13 9.15 -10.38
CA CYS A 85 -16.98 10.43 -9.70
C CYS A 85 -15.72 11.14 -10.18
N GLU A 86 -15.62 12.43 -9.96
CA GLU A 86 -14.38 13.17 -10.21
C GLU A 86 -13.24 12.58 -9.35
N SER A 87 -12.06 12.45 -9.97
CA SER A 87 -10.91 11.81 -9.35
C SER A 87 -9.60 12.30 -9.96
N ALA A 88 -8.49 12.07 -9.29
CA ALA A 88 -7.15 12.35 -9.84
C ALA A 88 -6.91 11.69 -11.20
N PRO A 89 -7.26 10.41 -11.44
CA PRO A 89 -7.19 9.81 -12.78
C PRO A 89 -7.91 10.62 -13.86
N TYR A 90 -9.16 11.01 -13.65
CA TYR A 90 -9.90 11.80 -14.66
C TYR A 90 -9.26 13.15 -14.93
N VAL A 91 -8.83 13.87 -13.89
CA VAL A 91 -8.15 15.16 -14.03
C VAL A 91 -6.84 15.01 -14.80
N LEU A 92 -6.04 13.99 -14.46
CA LEU A 92 -4.74 13.76 -15.09
C LEU A 92 -4.88 13.28 -16.55
N LYS A 93 -5.89 12.49 -16.87
CA LYS A 93 -6.20 12.11 -18.26
C LYS A 93 -6.51 13.33 -19.12
N ASN A 94 -7.25 14.31 -18.61
CA ASN A 94 -7.49 15.57 -19.31
C ASN A 94 -6.21 16.38 -19.56
N LEU A 95 -5.16 16.08 -18.80
CA LEU A 95 -3.82 16.63 -18.96
C LEU A 95 -2.89 15.74 -19.82
N GLY A 96 -3.40 14.65 -20.38
CA GLY A 96 -2.67 13.75 -21.28
C GLY A 96 -1.83 12.67 -20.57
N TYR A 97 -2.16 12.33 -19.33
CA TYR A 97 -1.59 11.18 -18.63
C TYR A 97 -2.32 9.90 -19.00
N THR A 98 -1.60 8.78 -19.05
CA THR A 98 -2.19 7.45 -18.92
C THR A 98 -2.23 7.08 -17.43
N THR A 99 -3.29 6.40 -16.99
CA THR A 99 -3.54 6.18 -15.56
C THR A 99 -3.63 4.70 -15.23
N HIS A 100 -2.80 4.26 -14.29
CA HIS A 100 -2.61 2.87 -13.93
C HIS A 100 -2.88 2.65 -12.44
N ALA A 101 -3.63 1.60 -12.11
CA ALA A 101 -3.73 1.08 -10.75
C ALA A 101 -2.97 -0.25 -10.66
N VAL A 102 -2.24 -0.47 -9.56
CA VAL A 102 -1.47 -1.68 -9.31
C VAL A 102 -1.72 -2.15 -7.88
N HIS A 103 -2.01 -3.43 -7.68
CA HIS A 103 -2.20 -4.01 -6.35
C HIS A 103 -1.82 -5.49 -6.34
N ASN A 104 -0.92 -5.89 -5.45
CA ASN A 104 -0.48 -7.28 -5.29
C ASN A 104 -1.45 -8.16 -4.48
N ASN A 105 -2.75 -7.96 -4.69
CA ASN A 105 -3.83 -8.77 -4.16
C ASN A 105 -4.91 -8.99 -5.23
N GLU A 106 -5.87 -9.84 -4.94
CA GLU A 106 -6.95 -10.21 -5.87
C GLU A 106 -7.78 -8.99 -6.33
N ALA A 107 -8.10 -8.96 -7.63
CA ALA A 107 -8.87 -7.88 -8.24
C ALA A 107 -10.26 -7.66 -7.63
N ASN A 108 -10.86 -8.74 -7.11
CA ASN A 108 -12.21 -8.69 -6.54
C ASN A 108 -12.23 -8.21 -5.08
N PHE A 109 -11.08 -8.15 -4.40
CA PHE A 109 -11.03 -7.63 -3.04
C PHE A 109 -11.47 -6.17 -2.99
N TYR A 110 -12.48 -5.84 -2.19
CA TYR A 110 -13.25 -4.58 -2.22
C TYR A 110 -13.94 -4.26 -3.56
N GLY A 111 -13.97 -5.17 -4.53
CA GLY A 111 -14.59 -4.95 -5.84
C GLY A 111 -13.76 -4.05 -6.77
N ARG A 112 -12.46 -3.87 -6.52
CA ARG A 112 -11.57 -2.96 -7.26
C ARG A 112 -11.63 -3.14 -8.78
N ARG A 113 -11.82 -4.38 -9.25
CA ARG A 113 -11.98 -4.68 -10.68
C ARG A 113 -13.06 -3.82 -11.37
N SER A 114 -14.16 -3.56 -10.66
CA SER A 114 -15.26 -2.74 -11.19
C SER A 114 -15.12 -1.26 -10.81
N ILE A 115 -14.47 -0.98 -9.67
CA ILE A 115 -14.39 0.35 -9.09
C ILE A 115 -13.32 1.21 -9.77
N PHE A 116 -12.14 0.67 -10.06
CA PHE A 116 -11.06 1.44 -10.65
C PHE A 116 -11.38 2.01 -12.05
N PRO A 117 -12.07 1.30 -12.95
CA PRO A 117 -12.59 1.92 -14.17
C PRO A 117 -13.54 3.08 -13.90
N ASN A 118 -14.42 2.98 -12.88
CA ASN A 118 -15.34 4.05 -12.50
C ASN A 118 -14.61 5.25 -11.88
N LEU A 119 -13.45 5.03 -11.27
CA LEU A 119 -12.55 6.08 -10.80
C LEU A 119 -11.63 6.65 -11.91
N GLY A 120 -11.75 6.17 -13.14
CA GLY A 120 -11.07 6.72 -14.30
C GLY A 120 -9.70 6.10 -14.61
N PHE A 121 -9.28 5.02 -13.96
CA PHE A 121 -8.06 4.32 -14.33
C PHE A 121 -8.20 3.64 -15.70
N ASP A 122 -7.18 3.76 -16.55
CA ASP A 122 -7.11 3.11 -17.86
C ASP A 122 -6.75 1.63 -17.73
N THR A 123 -5.91 1.28 -16.76
CA THR A 123 -5.50 -0.10 -16.48
C THR A 123 -5.55 -0.42 -14.99
N PHE A 124 -5.77 -1.71 -14.68
CA PHE A 124 -5.61 -2.25 -13.33
C PHE A 124 -4.86 -3.58 -13.40
N THR A 125 -3.68 -3.62 -12.79
CA THR A 125 -2.86 -4.83 -12.63
C THR A 125 -3.03 -5.35 -11.20
N SER A 126 -3.68 -6.49 -11.05
CA SER A 126 -3.86 -7.21 -9.79
C SER A 126 -2.98 -8.47 -9.71
N GLU A 127 -2.96 -9.16 -8.57
CA GLU A 127 -2.15 -10.37 -8.35
C GLU A 127 -2.29 -11.38 -9.50
N GLU A 128 -3.49 -11.56 -10.05
CA GLU A 128 -3.78 -12.54 -11.11
C GLU A 128 -3.05 -12.25 -12.44
N TYR A 129 -2.61 -11.02 -12.64
CA TYR A 129 -1.85 -10.58 -13.83
C TYR A 129 -0.34 -10.48 -13.59
N MET A 130 0.11 -10.70 -12.35
CA MET A 130 1.51 -10.72 -11.99
C MET A 130 2.12 -12.10 -12.24
N ALA A 131 3.43 -12.24 -12.12
CA ALA A 131 4.10 -13.53 -12.28
C ALA A 131 3.53 -14.57 -11.31
N ARG A 132 3.25 -15.80 -11.81
CA ARG A 132 2.61 -16.86 -11.02
C ARG A 132 3.40 -17.34 -9.81
N GLU A 133 4.70 -17.11 -9.80
CA GLU A 133 5.64 -17.54 -8.76
C GLU A 133 6.02 -16.39 -7.81
N ASN A 134 5.12 -15.42 -7.61
CA ASN A 134 5.36 -14.36 -6.65
C ASN A 134 5.56 -14.93 -5.25
N GLU A 135 6.64 -14.52 -4.62
CA GLU A 135 6.94 -14.94 -3.27
C GLU A 135 5.89 -14.39 -2.30
N LYS A 136 5.40 -15.29 -1.43
CA LYS A 136 4.46 -14.92 -0.37
C LYS A 136 5.17 -14.89 0.97
N ASN A 137 4.72 -14.00 1.85
CA ASN A 137 5.15 -14.02 3.23
C ASN A 137 4.53 -15.23 3.98
N PRO A 138 4.99 -15.55 5.21
CA PRO A 138 4.46 -16.70 5.95
C PRO A 138 2.94 -16.67 6.22
N ASN A 139 2.30 -15.50 6.14
CA ASN A 139 0.83 -15.36 6.25
C ASN A 139 0.10 -15.52 4.91
N GLY A 140 0.82 -15.78 3.82
CA GLY A 140 0.25 -16.02 2.50
C GLY A 140 0.00 -14.76 1.65
N TRP A 141 0.39 -13.56 2.11
CA TRP A 141 0.32 -12.34 1.31
C TRP A 141 1.51 -12.23 0.36
N VAL A 142 1.26 -11.78 -0.86
CA VAL A 142 2.33 -11.51 -1.83
C VAL A 142 3.24 -10.41 -1.31
N LYS A 143 4.56 -10.63 -1.37
CA LYS A 143 5.54 -9.61 -0.95
C LYS A 143 5.48 -8.38 -1.84
N ASP A 144 5.66 -7.21 -1.26
CA ASP A 144 5.53 -5.94 -1.97
C ASP A 144 6.65 -5.68 -2.98
N GLU A 145 7.77 -6.40 -2.90
CA GLU A 145 8.88 -6.21 -3.85
C GLU A 145 8.49 -6.47 -5.32
N VAL A 146 7.47 -7.30 -5.59
CA VAL A 146 6.93 -7.54 -6.93
C VAL A 146 6.40 -6.26 -7.58
N LEU A 147 5.93 -5.33 -6.77
CA LEU A 147 5.36 -4.07 -7.24
C LEU A 147 6.38 -3.18 -7.97
N THR A 148 7.68 -3.33 -7.69
CA THR A 148 8.72 -2.58 -8.42
C THR A 148 8.65 -2.86 -9.91
N ASP A 149 8.66 -4.12 -10.31
CA ASP A 149 8.61 -4.50 -11.72
C ASP A 149 7.27 -4.12 -12.38
N GLU A 150 6.17 -4.28 -11.66
CA GLU A 150 4.85 -3.92 -12.19
C GLU A 150 4.69 -2.40 -12.39
N ILE A 151 5.24 -1.58 -11.50
CA ILE A 151 5.30 -0.12 -11.65
C ILE A 151 6.14 0.25 -12.89
N LEU A 152 7.33 -0.34 -13.04
CA LEU A 152 8.19 -0.07 -14.19
C LEU A 152 7.52 -0.47 -15.51
N LYS A 153 6.82 -1.62 -15.56
CA LYS A 153 6.02 -2.02 -16.73
C LYS A 153 4.94 -0.99 -17.08
N CYS A 154 4.27 -0.40 -16.08
CA CYS A 154 3.31 0.68 -16.33
C CYS A 154 4.01 1.89 -16.97
N LEU A 155 5.14 2.33 -16.40
CA LEU A 155 5.90 3.49 -16.87
C LEU A 155 6.51 3.28 -18.27
N ASP A 156 6.80 2.04 -18.65
CA ASP A 156 7.34 1.67 -19.96
C ASP A 156 6.24 1.39 -21.00
N SER A 157 4.98 1.32 -20.59
CA SER A 157 3.87 0.91 -21.47
C SER A 157 3.38 2.02 -22.40
N THR A 158 3.72 3.28 -22.13
CA THR A 158 3.27 4.44 -22.91
C THR A 158 4.41 5.40 -23.21
N GLU A 159 4.26 6.21 -24.27
CA GLU A 159 5.22 7.26 -24.62
C GLU A 159 4.99 8.57 -23.85
N GLY A 160 3.82 8.71 -23.23
CA GLY A 160 3.37 9.91 -22.51
C GLY A 160 3.80 9.92 -21.05
N PRO A 161 3.31 10.88 -20.27
CA PRO A 161 3.43 10.85 -18.83
C PRO A 161 2.42 9.87 -18.22
N ASP A 162 2.83 9.14 -17.19
CA ASP A 162 2.00 8.17 -16.50
C ASP A 162 1.67 8.61 -15.07
N TYR A 163 0.45 8.28 -14.65
CA TYR A 163 0.03 8.29 -13.25
C TYR A 163 -0.16 6.85 -12.78
N VAL A 164 0.64 6.42 -11.84
CA VAL A 164 0.58 5.06 -11.29
C VAL A 164 0.19 5.13 -9.83
N TYR A 165 -0.98 4.59 -9.49
CA TYR A 165 -1.46 4.42 -8.11
C TYR A 165 -1.26 2.99 -7.68
N THR A 166 -0.36 2.77 -6.73
CA THR A 166 0.02 1.43 -6.27
C THR A 166 -0.39 1.24 -4.81
N ILE A 167 -0.97 0.08 -4.51
CA ILE A 167 -1.38 -0.33 -3.16
C ILE A 167 -0.62 -1.59 -2.79
N SER A 168 0.03 -1.59 -1.63
CA SER A 168 0.71 -2.77 -1.08
C SER A 168 -0.23 -3.68 -0.29
N VAL A 169 0.15 -4.93 -0.01
CA VAL A 169 -0.63 -5.86 0.81
C VAL A 169 0.20 -6.59 1.87
N GLN A 170 1.51 -6.62 1.75
CA GLN A 170 2.38 -7.46 2.59
C GLN A 170 2.18 -7.23 4.09
N GLY A 171 1.94 -5.99 4.50
CA GLY A 171 1.69 -5.61 5.90
C GLY A 171 0.30 -5.94 6.44
N HIS A 172 -0.58 -6.57 5.64
CA HIS A 172 -1.96 -6.85 6.03
C HIS A 172 -2.07 -7.63 7.34
N GLY A 173 -3.07 -7.30 8.15
CA GLY A 173 -3.30 -7.83 9.49
C GLY A 173 -3.49 -9.34 9.58
N ASP A 174 -4.04 -9.79 10.69
CA ASP A 174 -4.13 -11.20 11.09
C ASP A 174 -2.76 -11.81 11.44
N TYR A 175 -2.01 -11.05 12.25
CA TYR A 175 -0.65 -11.43 12.64
C TYR A 175 -0.63 -12.68 13.51
N PRO A 176 0.33 -13.62 13.28
CA PRO A 176 0.38 -14.90 13.97
C PRO A 176 0.71 -14.74 15.46
N THR A 177 0.03 -15.56 16.29
CA THR A 177 0.27 -15.62 17.74
C THR A 177 1.43 -16.56 18.12
N THR A 178 1.95 -17.31 17.16
CA THR A 178 3.10 -18.20 17.30
C THR A 178 4.25 -17.70 16.46
N GLN A 179 5.47 -18.05 16.83
CA GLN A 179 6.65 -17.70 16.05
C GLN A 179 6.68 -18.52 14.75
N ILE A 180 6.51 -17.83 13.62
CA ILE A 180 6.57 -18.44 12.26
C ILE A 180 7.75 -17.94 11.44
N ILE A 181 8.48 -16.92 11.90
CA ILE A 181 9.76 -16.48 11.35
C ILE A 181 10.86 -17.12 12.20
N GLU A 182 11.59 -18.10 11.66
CA GLU A 182 12.63 -18.82 12.41
C GLU A 182 13.78 -17.91 12.85
N ASN A 183 14.23 -17.03 11.98
CA ASN A 183 15.32 -16.09 12.23
C ASN A 183 14.89 -14.67 11.84
N PRO A 184 14.17 -13.95 12.72
CA PRO A 184 13.76 -12.58 12.43
C PRO A 184 14.98 -11.67 12.33
N GLU A 185 15.01 -10.81 11.29
CA GLU A 185 16.05 -9.80 11.13
C GLU A 185 16.02 -8.77 12.27
N ILE A 186 14.81 -8.45 12.72
CA ILE A 186 14.58 -7.52 13.82
C ILE A 186 13.86 -8.26 14.96
N THR A 187 14.41 -8.17 16.16
CA THR A 187 13.81 -8.73 17.36
C THR A 187 13.06 -7.64 18.15
N VAL A 188 12.02 -8.07 18.86
CA VAL A 188 11.17 -7.20 19.69
C VAL A 188 11.16 -7.73 21.11
N GLU A 189 11.47 -6.86 22.08
CA GLU A 189 11.43 -7.14 23.52
C GLU A 189 10.54 -6.11 24.23
N GLY A 190 10.27 -6.32 25.54
CA GLY A 190 9.43 -5.43 26.34
C GLY A 190 7.96 -5.87 26.41
N ILE A 191 7.65 -7.08 25.94
CA ILE A 191 6.31 -7.69 25.98
C ILE A 191 6.42 -9.02 26.72
N GLU A 192 5.62 -9.19 27.79
CA GLU A 192 5.58 -10.42 28.56
C GLU A 192 4.69 -11.50 27.93
N ASP A 193 3.62 -11.08 27.24
CA ASP A 193 2.71 -11.97 26.52
C ASP A 193 3.36 -12.48 25.23
N GLU A 194 3.69 -13.75 25.19
CA GLU A 194 4.36 -14.41 24.06
C GLU A 194 3.54 -14.32 22.75
N ALA A 195 2.23 -14.44 22.81
CA ALA A 195 1.39 -14.33 21.63
C ALA A 195 1.43 -12.91 21.04
N LEU A 196 1.41 -11.91 21.91
CA LEU A 196 1.53 -10.51 21.50
C LEU A 196 2.94 -10.19 21.00
N LYS A 197 3.99 -10.71 21.66
CA LYS A 197 5.38 -10.58 21.23
C LYS A 197 5.57 -11.15 19.81
N ASN A 198 5.02 -12.32 19.54
CA ASN A 198 5.08 -12.95 18.21
C ASN A 198 4.40 -12.09 17.15
N LYS A 199 3.22 -11.52 17.44
CA LYS A 199 2.53 -10.58 16.53
C LYS A 199 3.38 -9.36 16.19
N TYR A 200 4.00 -8.73 17.20
CA TYR A 200 4.85 -7.57 16.99
C TYR A 200 6.13 -7.94 16.23
N THR A 201 6.79 -9.03 16.57
CA THR A 201 7.99 -9.51 15.88
C THR A 201 7.67 -9.76 14.40
N TYR A 202 6.55 -10.43 14.11
CA TYR A 202 6.10 -10.63 12.75
C TYR A 202 5.87 -9.30 12.02
N TYR A 203 5.06 -8.43 12.60
CA TYR A 203 4.72 -7.14 12.02
C TYR A 203 5.94 -6.27 11.72
N VAL A 204 6.84 -6.12 12.68
CA VAL A 204 8.06 -5.30 12.52
C VAL A 204 8.92 -5.79 11.37
N ASN A 205 9.07 -7.12 11.21
CA ASN A 205 9.82 -7.70 10.10
C ASN A 205 9.10 -7.52 8.74
N GLN A 206 7.76 -7.52 8.70
CA GLN A 206 7.03 -7.17 7.48
C GLN A 206 7.24 -5.69 7.10
N VAL A 207 7.13 -4.78 8.06
CA VAL A 207 7.38 -3.35 7.86
C VAL A 207 8.81 -3.10 7.35
N TYR A 208 9.80 -3.81 7.90
CA TYR A 208 11.18 -3.73 7.43
C TYR A 208 11.34 -4.17 5.97
N GLN A 209 10.72 -5.27 5.58
CA GLN A 209 10.73 -5.70 4.18
C GLN A 209 10.02 -4.70 3.25
N MET A 210 8.93 -4.10 3.72
CA MET A 210 8.24 -3.03 2.99
C MET A 210 9.15 -1.80 2.80
N ASP A 211 9.92 -1.42 3.83
CA ASP A 211 10.91 -0.34 3.74
C ASP A 211 12.02 -0.66 2.74
N GLN A 212 12.50 -1.91 2.72
CA GLN A 212 13.46 -2.38 1.71
C GLN A 212 12.90 -2.31 0.29
N PHE A 213 11.63 -2.66 0.11
CA PHE A 213 10.92 -2.51 -1.17
C PHE A 213 10.90 -1.04 -1.61
N VAL A 214 10.55 -0.10 -0.73
CA VAL A 214 10.59 1.34 -1.05
C VAL A 214 11.99 1.75 -1.51
N GLY A 215 13.04 1.29 -0.85
CA GLY A 215 14.43 1.56 -1.23
C GLY A 215 14.81 1.02 -2.61
N LYS A 216 14.34 -0.20 -2.94
CA LYS A 216 14.54 -0.81 -4.28
C LYS A 216 13.81 0.00 -5.36
N LEU A 217 12.55 0.36 -5.10
CA LEU A 217 11.74 1.16 -6.02
C LEU A 217 12.38 2.52 -6.31
N VAL A 218 12.77 3.27 -5.27
CA VAL A 218 13.42 4.59 -5.43
C VAL A 218 14.71 4.50 -6.24
N LYS A 219 15.47 3.41 -6.14
CA LYS A 219 16.69 3.20 -6.94
C LYS A 219 16.40 2.83 -8.39
N ALA A 220 15.24 2.23 -8.66
CA ALA A 220 14.84 1.79 -9.99
C ALA A 220 14.23 2.92 -10.84
N LEU A 221 13.70 3.97 -10.18
CA LEU A 221 13.14 5.18 -10.79
C LEU A 221 14.22 6.21 -11.12
#